data_87bfa34b0078406d5e3cc6b773083f1b
#
_entry.id   87bfa34b0078406d5e3cc6b773083f1b
#
_cell.length_a   1.000
_cell.length_b   1.000
_cell.length_c   1.000
_cell.angle_alpha   90.00
_cell.angle_beta   90.00
_cell.angle_gamma   90.00
#
_symmetry.space_group_name_H-M   'P 1'
#
loop_
_entity.id
_entity.type
_entity.pdbx_description
1 polymer ?
#
loop_
_entity_poly.entity_id
_entity_poly.type
_entity_poly.pdbx_seq_one_letter_code
_entity_poly.pdbx_strand_id
1 'polypeptide(L)'
;MLNNTLDHNLTSFRSTIILVAIFFGSIAIMFNFIIIIYLIRHGKFAKYSKKQRSRRVGLLHSINTYIHLIGLLATLVIMCIRTLYGDLYQEKRGENFISWHCHFLGYLMSLFGAGVYGSCFLQALYRFWRIITPNRDLFQNLCFHIHLILVHWIFIITLLIPILSRSVYISSDHFCLSPFNDRWTAAYISLITAVIPVTGIFILYIKIVIHMKHNLQTKKQWRRMKRDISTIRRILLLVLIILQTSSTGIILWILTFFYKSFHPLFYRLLRFLMILCMLICSITLLMVSPELKRAFQSSSHKQLKKRYYTSKKQTSLNNTNEITQIQNIPLS
;
A
#
# COMPACT_ATOMS: atom_id res chain seq x y z
N MET A 1 43.45 -12.78 -16.86
CA MET A 1 43.21 -11.41 -16.41
C MET A 1 41.82 -10.92 -16.80
N LEU A 2 41.30 -11.19 -18.02
CA LEU A 2 39.99 -10.72 -18.47
C LEU A 2 38.81 -11.22 -17.61
N ASN A 3 38.82 -12.46 -17.13
CA ASN A 3 37.76 -13.03 -16.30
C ASN A 3 37.62 -12.33 -14.94
N ASN A 4 38.73 -11.94 -14.30
CA ASN A 4 38.67 -11.29 -12.99
C ASN A 4 38.10 -9.88 -13.02
N THR A 5 38.33 -9.14 -14.11
CA THR A 5 37.73 -7.79 -14.29
C THR A 5 36.26 -7.86 -14.59
N LEU A 6 35.80 -8.87 -15.34
CA LEU A 6 34.38 -9.09 -15.64
C LEU A 6 33.58 -9.46 -14.38
N ASP A 7 34.14 -10.34 -13.54
CA ASP A 7 33.52 -10.75 -12.27
C ASP A 7 33.42 -9.58 -11.27
N HIS A 8 34.45 -8.75 -11.18
CA HIS A 8 34.47 -7.58 -10.30
C HIS A 8 33.39 -6.54 -10.75
N ASN A 9 33.28 -6.28 -12.03
CA ASN A 9 32.26 -5.38 -12.55
C ASN A 9 30.83 -5.91 -12.31
N LEU A 10 30.64 -7.22 -12.45
CA LEU A 10 29.34 -7.85 -12.22
C LEU A 10 28.94 -7.82 -10.74
N THR A 11 29.86 -8.02 -9.81
CA THR A 11 29.60 -7.92 -8.36
C THR A 11 29.29 -6.48 -7.94
N SER A 12 30.02 -5.49 -8.46
CA SER A 12 29.76 -4.08 -8.23
C SER A 12 28.35 -3.69 -8.73
N PHE A 13 27.95 -4.11 -9.92
CA PHE A 13 26.63 -3.86 -10.48
C PHE A 13 25.50 -4.50 -9.65
N ARG A 14 25.70 -5.74 -9.15
CA ARG A 14 24.76 -6.44 -8.27
C ARG A 14 24.52 -5.67 -6.97
N SER A 15 25.58 -5.21 -6.33
CA SER A 15 25.48 -4.43 -5.08
C SER A 15 24.81 -3.08 -5.29
N THR A 16 25.09 -2.42 -6.42
CA THR A 16 24.47 -1.15 -6.79
C THR A 16 22.93 -1.27 -6.92
N ILE A 17 22.41 -2.31 -7.58
CA ILE A 17 20.97 -2.54 -7.67
C ILE A 17 20.33 -2.68 -6.28
N ILE A 18 20.98 -3.38 -5.35
CA ILE A 18 20.47 -3.56 -4.00
C ILE A 18 20.46 -2.25 -3.22
N LEU A 19 21.53 -1.45 -3.31
CA LEU A 19 21.60 -0.14 -2.65
C LEU A 19 20.48 0.79 -3.15
N VAL A 20 20.24 0.83 -4.46
CA VAL A 20 19.15 1.58 -5.06
C VAL A 20 17.78 1.06 -4.58
N ALA A 21 17.61 -0.25 -4.47
CA ALA A 21 16.41 -0.86 -3.93
C ALA A 21 16.15 -0.48 -2.46
N ILE A 22 17.17 -0.49 -1.62
CA ILE A 22 17.10 -0.05 -0.22
C ILE A 22 16.70 1.44 -0.13
N PHE A 23 17.32 2.29 -0.97
CA PHE A 23 17.01 3.71 -1.00
C PHE A 23 15.55 3.99 -1.34
N PHE A 24 15.05 3.44 -2.45
CA PHE A 24 13.65 3.60 -2.85
C PHE A 24 12.67 2.96 -1.84
N GLY A 25 13.02 1.81 -1.27
CA GLY A 25 12.24 1.14 -0.24
C GLY A 25 12.10 1.99 1.02
N SER A 26 13.18 2.62 1.46
CA SER A 26 13.19 3.51 2.63
C SER A 26 12.33 4.76 2.40
N ILE A 27 12.44 5.37 1.22
CA ILE A 27 11.58 6.50 0.82
C ILE A 27 10.11 6.07 0.82
N ALA A 28 9.79 4.91 0.25
CA ALA A 28 8.43 4.40 0.20
C ALA A 28 7.86 4.14 1.60
N ILE A 29 8.64 3.59 2.52
CA ILE A 29 8.25 3.39 3.93
C ILE A 29 7.94 4.74 4.59
N MET A 30 8.86 5.69 4.52
CA MET A 30 8.67 7.04 5.08
C MET A 30 7.42 7.73 4.52
N PHE A 31 7.21 7.65 3.21
CA PHE A 31 6.03 8.20 2.55
C PHE A 31 4.72 7.60 3.09
N ASN A 32 4.65 6.28 3.23
CA ASN A 32 3.49 5.59 3.78
C ASN A 32 3.24 5.95 5.26
N PHE A 33 4.28 6.09 6.08
CA PHE A 33 4.18 6.54 7.46
C PHE A 33 3.61 7.95 7.57
N ILE A 34 4.10 8.88 6.76
CA ILE A 34 3.59 10.25 6.70
C ILE A 34 2.10 10.27 6.38
N ILE A 35 1.68 9.44 5.42
CA ILE A 35 0.26 9.31 5.05
C ILE A 35 -0.56 8.79 6.24
N ILE A 36 -0.12 7.73 6.92
CA ILE A 36 -0.84 7.18 8.08
C ILE A 36 -0.98 8.23 9.20
N ILE A 37 0.10 8.91 9.56
CA ILE A 37 0.08 9.96 10.60
C ILE A 37 -0.91 11.06 10.20
N TYR A 38 -0.88 11.47 8.94
CA TYR A 38 -1.80 12.46 8.40
C TYR A 38 -3.26 12.00 8.52
N LEU A 39 -3.56 10.74 8.14
CA LEU A 39 -4.89 10.15 8.21
C LEU A 39 -5.42 10.06 9.64
N ILE A 40 -4.59 9.65 10.60
CA ILE A 40 -4.96 9.55 12.01
C ILE A 40 -5.28 10.95 12.57
N ARG A 41 -4.45 11.95 12.27
CA ARG A 41 -4.67 13.32 12.72
C ARG A 41 -5.97 13.91 12.18
N HIS A 42 -6.26 13.71 10.88
CA HIS A 42 -7.48 14.23 10.26
C HIS A 42 -8.74 13.40 10.56
N GLY A 43 -8.60 12.10 10.84
CA GLY A 43 -9.70 11.23 11.23
C GLY A 43 -10.34 11.61 12.58
N LYS A 44 -9.57 12.19 13.50
CA LYS A 44 -10.05 12.62 14.83
C LYS A 44 -10.99 13.84 14.82
N PHE A 45 -10.91 14.69 13.79
CA PHE A 45 -11.64 15.97 13.76
C PHE A 45 -13.09 15.90 13.25
N ALA A 46 -13.57 14.73 12.91
CA ALA A 46 -14.89 14.58 12.28
C ALA A 46 -15.98 14.25 13.30
N LYS A 47 -16.73 15.27 13.79
CA LYS A 47 -17.92 15.12 14.67
C LYS A 47 -19.16 14.56 13.93
N TYR A 48 -19.88 13.75 14.62
CA TYR A 48 -21.22 13.13 14.52
C TYR A 48 -22.22 13.49 13.38
N SER A 49 -21.98 13.07 12.13
CA SER A 49 -23.00 13.04 11.08
C SER A 49 -23.00 11.69 10.34
N LYS A 50 -24.19 11.19 9.89
CA LYS A 50 -24.34 9.92 9.13
C LYS A 50 -23.40 9.86 7.90
N LYS A 51 -23.21 10.99 7.19
CA LYS A 51 -22.27 11.15 6.07
C LYS A 51 -20.79 11.00 6.49
N GLN A 52 -20.49 11.28 7.73
CA GLN A 52 -19.18 11.24 8.36
C GLN A 52 -18.79 9.82 8.78
N ARG A 53 -19.76 8.99 9.19
CA ARG A 53 -19.57 7.58 9.56
C ARG A 53 -18.99 6.78 8.38
N SER A 54 -19.60 6.92 7.20
CA SER A 54 -19.10 6.26 5.97
C SER A 54 -17.69 6.69 5.58
N ARG A 55 -17.28 7.95 5.86
CA ARG A 55 -15.90 8.40 5.61
C ARG A 55 -14.89 7.73 6.54
N ARG A 56 -15.25 7.54 7.82
CA ARG A 56 -14.37 6.85 8.80
C ARG A 56 -14.09 5.41 8.42
N VAL A 57 -15.10 4.69 7.92
CA VAL A 57 -14.92 3.32 7.44
C VAL A 57 -13.98 3.26 6.25
N GLY A 58 -14.16 4.13 5.25
CA GLY A 58 -13.24 4.20 4.11
C GLY A 58 -11.80 4.55 4.52
N LEU A 59 -11.64 5.45 5.50
CA LEU A 59 -10.35 5.80 6.07
C LEU A 59 -9.70 4.62 6.80
N LEU A 60 -10.47 3.87 7.60
CA LEU A 60 -10.01 2.69 8.32
C LEU A 60 -9.45 1.64 7.36
N HIS A 61 -10.16 1.32 6.28
CA HIS A 61 -9.69 0.39 5.26
C HIS A 61 -8.42 0.90 4.55
N SER A 62 -8.32 2.21 4.27
CA SER A 62 -7.11 2.78 3.69
C SER A 62 -5.91 2.66 4.64
N ILE A 63 -6.08 2.94 5.93
CA ILE A 63 -5.04 2.77 6.95
C ILE A 63 -4.59 1.31 7.00
N ASN A 64 -5.52 0.36 6.99
CA ASN A 64 -5.20 -1.07 6.98
C ASN A 64 -4.34 -1.45 5.75
N THR A 65 -4.66 -0.93 4.57
CA THR A 65 -3.86 -1.19 3.36
C THR A 65 -2.45 -0.60 3.48
N TYR A 66 -2.31 0.62 4.02
CA TYR A 66 -0.99 1.23 4.23
C TYR A 66 -0.15 0.47 5.26
N ILE A 67 -0.76 -0.11 6.30
CA ILE A 67 -0.06 -0.96 7.27
C ILE A 67 0.54 -2.19 6.57
N HIS A 68 -0.23 -2.86 5.72
CA HIS A 68 0.27 -3.99 4.94
C HIS A 68 1.38 -3.59 3.96
N LEU A 69 1.24 -2.43 3.29
CA LEU A 69 2.28 -1.90 2.38
C LEU A 69 3.59 -1.60 3.12
N ILE A 70 3.52 -0.99 4.31
CA ILE A 70 4.70 -0.74 5.15
C ILE A 70 5.35 -2.07 5.56
N GLY A 71 4.55 -3.04 6.02
CA GLY A 71 5.06 -4.34 6.41
C GLY A 71 5.78 -5.06 5.26
N LEU A 72 5.19 -5.04 4.06
CA LEU A 72 5.79 -5.63 2.87
C LEU A 72 7.09 -4.92 2.47
N LEU A 73 7.08 -3.59 2.42
CA LEU A 73 8.27 -2.80 2.09
C LEU A 73 9.38 -2.99 3.12
N ALA A 74 9.05 -3.00 4.41
CA ALA A 74 10.02 -3.23 5.47
C ALA A 74 10.67 -4.62 5.34
N THR A 75 9.87 -5.65 5.08
CA THR A 75 10.37 -7.00 4.85
C THR A 75 11.30 -7.06 3.64
N LEU A 76 10.92 -6.43 2.52
CA LEU A 76 11.75 -6.36 1.31
C LEU A 76 13.08 -5.61 1.56
N VAL A 77 13.05 -4.49 2.28
CA VAL A 77 14.25 -3.72 2.64
C VAL A 77 15.19 -4.55 3.55
N ILE A 78 14.64 -5.23 4.56
CA ILE A 78 15.42 -6.12 5.44
C ILE A 78 16.09 -7.23 4.61
N MET A 79 15.37 -7.82 3.68
CA MET A 79 15.92 -8.84 2.77
C MET A 79 17.04 -8.27 1.88
N CYS A 80 16.88 -7.03 1.36
CA CYS A 80 17.92 -6.36 0.57
C CYS A 80 19.18 -6.09 1.41
N ILE A 81 19.02 -5.59 2.64
CA ILE A 81 20.14 -5.34 3.57
C ILE A 81 20.88 -6.65 3.85
N ARG A 82 20.16 -7.74 4.06
CA ARG A 82 20.75 -9.05 4.31
C ARG A 82 21.53 -9.58 3.11
N THR A 83 20.99 -9.43 1.88
CA THR A 83 21.69 -9.79 0.66
C THR A 83 22.98 -8.97 0.50
N LEU A 84 22.92 -7.66 0.76
CA LEU A 84 24.09 -6.78 0.70
C LEU A 84 25.16 -7.19 1.70
N TYR A 85 24.74 -7.53 2.93
CA TYR A 85 25.64 -8.02 3.96
C TYR A 85 26.32 -9.33 3.55
N GLY A 86 25.57 -10.28 2.98
CA GLY A 86 26.10 -11.52 2.46
C GLY A 86 27.12 -11.32 1.32
N ASP A 87 26.84 -10.37 0.41
CA ASP A 87 27.76 -10.02 -0.68
C ASP A 87 29.08 -9.40 -0.19
N LEU A 88 29.02 -8.56 0.86
CA LEU A 88 30.19 -7.85 1.37
C LEU A 88 31.12 -8.73 2.24
N TYR A 89 30.52 -9.61 3.04
CA TYR A 89 31.27 -10.37 4.04
C TYR A 89 31.53 -11.83 3.67
N GLN A 90 31.11 -12.30 2.48
CA GLN A 90 31.27 -13.68 1.97
C GLN A 90 31.08 -14.75 3.06
N GLU A 91 30.02 -14.63 3.84
CA GLU A 91 29.86 -15.33 5.10
C GLU A 91 29.69 -16.84 4.90
N LYS A 92 30.75 -17.61 5.18
CA LYS A 92 30.75 -19.07 5.35
C LYS A 92 30.14 -19.48 6.71
N ARG A 93 29.15 -18.75 7.24
CA ARG A 93 28.52 -19.12 8.52
C ARG A 93 27.54 -20.26 8.37
N GLY A 94 27.59 -21.17 9.32
CA GLY A 94 26.88 -22.43 9.33
C GLY A 94 25.37 -22.30 9.04
N GLU A 95 24.88 -23.19 8.21
CA GLU A 95 23.54 -23.24 7.62
C GLU A 95 22.37 -23.17 8.63
N ASN A 96 22.59 -23.56 9.88
CA ASN A 96 21.52 -23.72 10.88
C ASN A 96 20.96 -22.42 11.45
N PHE A 97 21.78 -21.36 11.63
CA PHE A 97 21.29 -20.07 12.12
C PHE A 97 20.53 -19.29 11.03
N ILE A 98 20.84 -19.55 9.78
CA ILE A 98 20.26 -18.90 8.61
C ILE A 98 18.81 -19.39 8.38
N SER A 99 18.51 -20.64 8.74
CA SER A 99 17.24 -21.30 8.44
C SER A 99 16.02 -20.61 9.06
N TRP A 100 15.99 -20.39 10.37
CA TRP A 100 14.82 -19.84 11.07
C TRP A 100 14.44 -18.42 10.62
N HIS A 101 15.42 -17.54 10.56
CA HIS A 101 15.18 -16.14 10.11
C HIS A 101 14.69 -16.11 8.67
N CYS A 102 15.16 -17.02 7.85
CA CYS A 102 14.76 -17.14 6.46
C CYS A 102 13.28 -17.58 6.33
N HIS A 103 12.90 -18.60 7.07
CA HIS A 103 11.52 -19.06 7.11
C HIS A 103 10.57 -17.94 7.54
N PHE A 104 10.95 -17.20 8.58
CA PHE A 104 10.15 -16.10 9.10
C PHE A 104 10.04 -14.93 8.11
N LEU A 105 11.13 -14.51 7.47
CA LEU A 105 11.11 -13.43 6.47
C LEU A 105 10.29 -13.80 5.23
N GLY A 106 10.43 -15.02 4.72
CA GLY A 106 9.62 -15.52 3.61
C GLY A 106 8.13 -15.59 3.95
N TYR A 107 7.81 -16.00 5.17
CA TYR A 107 6.45 -15.97 5.70
C TYR A 107 5.90 -14.53 5.79
N LEU A 108 6.66 -13.58 6.38
CA LEU A 108 6.25 -12.19 6.48
C LEU A 108 6.01 -11.54 5.12
N MET A 109 6.87 -11.83 4.14
CA MET A 109 6.69 -11.35 2.77
C MET A 109 5.34 -11.83 2.19
N SER A 110 5.03 -13.11 2.35
CA SER A 110 3.78 -13.71 1.89
C SER A 110 2.57 -13.14 2.66
N LEU A 111 2.70 -12.96 3.98
CA LEU A 111 1.67 -12.41 4.86
C LEU A 111 1.29 -10.98 4.47
N PHE A 112 2.26 -10.11 4.37
CA PHE A 112 2.00 -8.71 4.01
C PHE A 112 1.58 -8.57 2.54
N GLY A 113 2.11 -9.40 1.65
CA GLY A 113 1.67 -9.47 0.26
C GLY A 113 0.18 -9.85 0.17
N ALA A 114 -0.24 -10.96 0.79
CA ALA A 114 -1.64 -11.35 0.87
C ALA A 114 -2.51 -10.28 1.55
N GLY A 115 -1.96 -9.61 2.57
CA GLY A 115 -2.60 -8.51 3.28
C GLY A 115 -2.93 -7.32 2.38
N VAL A 116 -2.03 -6.93 1.48
CA VAL A 116 -2.28 -5.85 0.50
C VAL A 116 -3.46 -6.20 -0.40
N TYR A 117 -3.48 -7.40 -1.00
CA TYR A 117 -4.57 -7.83 -1.89
C TYR A 117 -5.89 -7.99 -1.14
N GLY A 118 -5.87 -8.63 0.02
CA GLY A 118 -7.04 -8.83 0.85
C GLY A 118 -7.62 -7.52 1.38
N SER A 119 -6.78 -6.53 1.73
CA SER A 119 -7.25 -5.21 2.14
C SER A 119 -7.89 -4.43 0.98
N CYS A 120 -7.41 -4.60 -0.25
CA CYS A 120 -8.06 -4.06 -1.45
C CYS A 120 -9.41 -4.75 -1.72
N PHE A 121 -9.51 -6.06 -1.49
CA PHE A 121 -10.77 -6.78 -1.55
C PHE A 121 -11.78 -6.28 -0.51
N LEU A 122 -11.35 -6.05 0.74
CA LEU A 122 -12.21 -5.46 1.79
C LEU A 122 -12.68 -4.06 1.43
N GLN A 123 -11.84 -3.24 0.79
CA GLN A 123 -12.25 -1.93 0.27
C GLN A 123 -13.31 -2.05 -0.82
N ALA A 124 -13.16 -3.02 -1.74
CA ALA A 124 -14.14 -3.30 -2.78
C ALA A 124 -15.48 -3.77 -2.19
N LEU A 125 -15.43 -4.67 -1.20
CA LEU A 125 -16.57 -5.19 -0.46
C LEU A 125 -17.33 -4.08 0.28
N TYR A 126 -16.62 -3.19 0.99
CA TYR A 126 -17.22 -2.02 1.62
C TYR A 126 -17.96 -1.14 0.62
N ARG A 127 -17.41 -0.91 -0.57
CA ARG A 127 -18.06 -0.10 -1.61
C ARG A 127 -19.27 -0.80 -2.19
N PHE A 128 -19.18 -2.11 -2.38
CA PHE A 128 -20.32 -2.93 -2.80
C PHE A 128 -21.50 -2.77 -1.85
N TRP A 129 -21.32 -2.94 -0.56
CA TRP A 129 -22.38 -2.76 0.44
C TRP A 129 -22.90 -1.33 0.46
N ARG A 130 -22.05 -0.35 0.36
CA ARG A 130 -22.45 1.06 0.34
C ARG A 130 -23.33 1.43 -0.85
N ILE A 131 -23.15 0.79 -2.02
CA ILE A 131 -23.86 1.07 -3.25
C ILE A 131 -25.15 0.24 -3.32
N ILE A 132 -25.08 -1.05 -3.03
CA ILE A 132 -26.20 -1.98 -3.21
C ILE A 132 -27.16 -1.98 -2.01
N THR A 133 -26.61 -1.86 -0.80
CA THR A 133 -27.43 -1.90 0.44
C THR A 133 -27.28 -0.63 1.28
N PRO A 134 -27.65 0.56 0.76
CA PRO A 134 -27.41 1.84 1.44
C PRO A 134 -28.24 2.00 2.72
N ASN A 135 -29.34 1.25 2.87
CA ASN A 135 -30.27 1.38 3.99
C ASN A 135 -29.96 0.46 5.18
N ARG A 136 -29.01 -0.47 5.05
CA ARG A 136 -28.62 -1.35 6.16
C ARG A 136 -27.54 -0.69 7.02
N ASP A 137 -27.93 -0.21 8.18
CA ASP A 137 -27.02 0.47 9.14
C ASP A 137 -25.87 -0.43 9.63
N LEU A 138 -26.06 -1.75 9.65
CA LEU A 138 -25.04 -2.72 10.02
C LEU A 138 -23.76 -2.56 9.17
N PHE A 139 -23.92 -2.52 7.83
CA PHE A 139 -22.78 -2.41 6.90
C PHE A 139 -22.15 -1.01 6.86
N GLN A 140 -22.71 -0.05 7.59
CA GLN A 140 -22.13 1.27 7.77
C GLN A 140 -21.49 1.44 9.14
N ASN A 141 -21.58 0.41 10.02
CA ASN A 141 -21.08 0.47 11.37
C ASN A 141 -19.54 0.30 11.40
N LEU A 142 -18.85 1.22 12.09
CA LEU A 142 -17.40 1.19 12.24
C LEU A 142 -16.93 -0.10 12.96
N CYS A 143 -17.63 -0.51 14.01
CA CYS A 143 -17.31 -1.73 14.76
C CYS A 143 -17.35 -2.97 13.88
N PHE A 144 -18.36 -3.09 13.00
CA PHE A 144 -18.46 -4.20 12.05
C PHE A 144 -17.20 -4.28 11.15
N HIS A 145 -16.73 -3.13 10.64
CA HIS A 145 -15.54 -3.11 9.78
C HIS A 145 -14.23 -3.36 10.54
N ILE A 146 -14.15 -2.98 11.82
CA ILE A 146 -13.01 -3.36 12.67
C ILE A 146 -12.97 -4.88 12.84
N HIS A 147 -14.09 -5.52 13.18
CA HIS A 147 -14.16 -6.97 13.29
C HIS A 147 -13.82 -7.66 11.97
N LEU A 148 -14.32 -7.13 10.85
CA LEU A 148 -14.02 -7.68 9.53
C LEU A 148 -12.51 -7.63 9.21
N ILE A 149 -11.84 -6.55 9.57
CA ILE A 149 -10.38 -6.42 9.42
C ILE A 149 -9.65 -7.40 10.33
N LEU A 150 -10.07 -7.55 11.60
CA LEU A 150 -9.46 -8.50 12.53
C LEU A 150 -9.63 -9.94 12.05
N VAL A 151 -10.83 -10.32 11.59
CA VAL A 151 -11.08 -11.64 11.01
C VAL A 151 -10.20 -11.88 9.77
N HIS A 152 -10.04 -10.88 8.94
CA HIS A 152 -9.16 -10.94 7.77
C HIS A 152 -7.69 -11.18 8.18
N TRP A 153 -7.17 -10.47 9.20
CA TRP A 153 -5.81 -10.70 9.70
C TRP A 153 -5.63 -12.13 10.22
N ILE A 154 -6.54 -12.60 11.09
CA ILE A 154 -6.51 -13.97 11.63
C ILE A 154 -6.57 -14.99 10.49
N PHE A 155 -7.46 -14.78 9.52
CA PHE A 155 -7.62 -15.67 8.38
C PHE A 155 -6.33 -15.79 7.54
N ILE A 156 -5.69 -14.68 7.19
CA ILE A 156 -4.45 -14.70 6.41
C ILE A 156 -3.31 -15.33 7.21
N ILE A 157 -3.15 -14.97 8.49
CA ILE A 157 -2.12 -15.56 9.35
C ILE A 157 -2.27 -17.07 9.39
N THR A 158 -3.47 -17.58 9.66
CA THR A 158 -3.73 -19.02 9.75
C THR A 158 -3.52 -19.74 8.42
N LEU A 159 -4.01 -19.13 7.33
CA LEU A 159 -3.94 -19.73 6.00
C LEU A 159 -2.49 -19.84 5.49
N LEU A 160 -1.61 -18.93 5.92
CA LEU A 160 -0.22 -18.92 5.47
C LEU A 160 0.76 -19.70 6.40
N ILE A 161 0.30 -20.27 7.53
CA ILE A 161 1.14 -21.09 8.41
C ILE A 161 1.94 -22.18 7.65
N PRO A 162 1.37 -22.92 6.67
CA PRO A 162 2.14 -23.93 5.94
C PRO A 162 3.36 -23.38 5.19
N ILE A 163 3.37 -22.08 4.86
CA ILE A 163 4.50 -21.44 4.16
C ILE A 163 5.69 -21.24 5.10
N LEU A 164 5.44 -21.09 6.40
CA LEU A 164 6.50 -20.92 7.39
C LEU A 164 7.52 -22.07 7.37
N SER A 165 7.06 -23.31 7.14
CA SER A 165 7.92 -24.50 7.06
C SER A 165 8.54 -24.72 5.68
N ARG A 166 8.06 -24.02 4.66
CA ARG A 166 8.43 -24.25 3.25
C ARG A 166 9.36 -23.20 2.65
N SER A 167 9.61 -22.10 3.35
CA SER A 167 10.55 -21.06 2.87
C SER A 167 11.98 -21.57 2.96
N VAL A 168 12.79 -21.35 1.92
CA VAL A 168 14.17 -21.85 1.80
C VAL A 168 15.12 -20.69 1.56
N TYR A 169 16.34 -20.87 2.06
CA TYR A 169 17.46 -19.97 1.77
C TYR A 169 18.09 -20.32 0.42
N ILE A 170 18.15 -19.34 -0.46
CA ILE A 170 18.81 -19.44 -1.76
C ILE A 170 20.24 -18.94 -1.58
N SER A 171 21.20 -19.87 -1.48
CA SER A 171 22.63 -19.59 -1.19
C SER A 171 23.30 -18.73 -2.28
N SER A 172 22.89 -18.87 -3.54
CA SER A 172 23.46 -18.14 -4.66
C SER A 172 23.21 -16.62 -4.62
N ASP A 173 22.19 -16.17 -3.87
CA ASP A 173 21.79 -14.75 -3.79
C ASP A 173 21.56 -14.27 -2.35
N HIS A 174 21.97 -15.07 -1.37
CA HIS A 174 21.78 -14.79 0.08
C HIS A 174 20.34 -14.36 0.43
N PHE A 175 19.35 -14.96 -0.25
CA PHE A 175 17.98 -14.54 -0.24
C PHE A 175 17.05 -15.61 0.35
N CYS A 176 16.03 -15.15 1.08
CA CYS A 176 15.03 -16.01 1.68
C CYS A 176 13.71 -15.88 0.90
N LEU A 177 13.34 -16.93 0.23
CA LEU A 177 12.07 -16.97 -0.51
C LEU A 177 11.47 -18.37 -0.41
N SER A 178 10.15 -18.42 -0.54
CA SER A 178 9.50 -19.71 -0.83
C SER A 178 9.98 -20.22 -2.18
N PRO A 179 10.50 -21.46 -2.26
CA PRO A 179 11.12 -21.95 -3.48
C PRO A 179 10.10 -22.01 -4.61
N PHE A 180 10.36 -21.28 -5.68
CA PHE A 180 9.56 -21.39 -6.91
C PHE A 180 9.68 -22.79 -7.54
N ASN A 181 10.71 -23.55 -7.18
CA ASN A 181 10.89 -24.94 -7.62
C ASN A 181 9.85 -25.90 -7.02
N ASP A 182 9.27 -25.56 -5.86
CA ASP A 182 8.12 -26.29 -5.31
C ASP A 182 6.82 -25.73 -5.94
N ARG A 183 6.37 -26.43 -6.99
CA ARG A 183 5.20 -26.05 -7.78
C ARG A 183 3.94 -25.90 -6.93
N TRP A 184 3.77 -26.75 -5.92
CA TRP A 184 2.61 -26.74 -5.04
C TRP A 184 2.62 -25.51 -4.13
N THR A 185 3.74 -25.20 -3.53
CA THR A 185 3.89 -24.02 -2.68
C THR A 185 3.72 -22.73 -3.49
N ALA A 186 4.31 -22.64 -4.68
CA ALA A 186 4.16 -21.48 -5.55
C ALA A 186 2.71 -21.30 -6.03
N ALA A 187 2.03 -22.39 -6.43
CA ALA A 187 0.61 -22.37 -6.80
C ALA A 187 -0.28 -21.96 -5.62
N TYR A 188 -0.04 -22.53 -4.44
CA TYR A 188 -0.79 -22.23 -3.22
C TYR A 188 -0.67 -20.75 -2.83
N ILE A 189 0.56 -20.21 -2.78
CA ILE A 189 0.80 -18.81 -2.50
C ILE A 189 0.08 -17.93 -3.52
N SER A 190 0.27 -18.17 -4.81
CA SER A 190 -0.35 -17.38 -5.87
C SER A 190 -1.87 -17.42 -5.80
N LEU A 191 -2.46 -18.57 -5.51
CA LEU A 191 -3.91 -18.73 -5.38
C LEU A 191 -4.45 -17.86 -4.23
N ILE A 192 -3.84 -17.95 -3.06
CA ILE A 192 -4.32 -17.26 -1.85
C ILE A 192 -4.02 -15.76 -1.90
N THR A 193 -2.80 -15.40 -2.31
CA THR A 193 -2.37 -14.00 -2.26
C THR A 193 -2.98 -13.16 -3.38
N ALA A 194 -3.11 -13.71 -4.58
CA ALA A 194 -3.49 -12.93 -5.76
C ALA A 194 -4.82 -13.41 -6.39
N VAL A 195 -4.94 -14.68 -6.75
CA VAL A 195 -6.05 -15.15 -7.59
C VAL A 195 -7.40 -14.97 -6.90
N ILE A 196 -7.54 -15.43 -5.66
CA ILE A 196 -8.81 -15.34 -4.91
C ILE A 196 -9.22 -13.88 -4.66
N PRO A 197 -8.36 -12.98 -4.09
CA PRO A 197 -8.76 -11.61 -3.85
C PRO A 197 -9.07 -10.84 -5.14
N VAL A 198 -8.26 -11.01 -6.19
CA VAL A 198 -8.44 -10.30 -7.46
C VAL A 198 -9.72 -10.73 -8.16
N THR A 199 -9.99 -12.05 -8.23
CA THR A 199 -11.24 -12.56 -8.79
C THR A 199 -12.46 -12.06 -8.00
N GLY A 200 -12.36 -12.05 -6.66
CA GLY A 200 -13.39 -11.51 -5.80
C GLY A 200 -13.65 -10.02 -6.07
N ILE A 201 -12.60 -9.20 -6.20
CA ILE A 201 -12.72 -7.79 -6.56
C ILE A 201 -13.44 -7.65 -7.90
N PHE A 202 -13.03 -8.42 -8.91
CA PHE A 202 -13.61 -8.36 -10.25
C PHE A 202 -15.12 -8.69 -10.24
N ILE A 203 -15.52 -9.76 -9.54
CA ILE A 203 -16.92 -10.15 -9.38
C ILE A 203 -17.74 -9.05 -8.70
N LEU A 204 -17.21 -8.46 -7.61
CA LEU A 204 -17.88 -7.37 -6.91
C LEU A 204 -18.10 -6.16 -7.83
N TYR A 205 -17.11 -5.81 -8.65
CA TYR A 205 -17.25 -4.68 -9.57
C TYR A 205 -18.24 -4.93 -10.70
N ILE A 206 -18.25 -6.15 -11.27
CA ILE A 206 -19.28 -6.52 -12.26
C ILE A 206 -20.68 -6.35 -11.65
N LYS A 207 -20.90 -6.87 -10.45
CA LYS A 207 -22.18 -6.74 -9.75
C LYS A 207 -22.57 -5.28 -9.49
N ILE A 208 -21.62 -4.41 -9.11
CA ILE A 208 -21.86 -2.98 -8.93
C ILE A 208 -22.27 -2.34 -10.26
N VAL A 209 -21.57 -2.64 -11.35
CA VAL A 209 -21.86 -2.08 -12.68
C VAL A 209 -23.24 -2.50 -13.18
N ILE A 210 -23.58 -3.79 -13.07
CA ILE A 210 -24.90 -4.33 -13.44
C ILE A 210 -26.01 -3.66 -12.63
N HIS A 211 -25.85 -3.60 -11.30
CA HIS A 211 -26.82 -2.95 -10.42
C HIS A 211 -27.03 -1.47 -10.76
N MET A 212 -25.96 -0.76 -11.07
CA MET A 212 -26.04 0.64 -11.49
C MET A 212 -26.77 0.80 -12.83
N LYS A 213 -26.50 -0.07 -13.80
CA LYS A 213 -27.14 -0.02 -15.12
C LYS A 213 -28.67 -0.25 -15.02
N HIS A 214 -29.09 -1.16 -14.14
CA HIS A 214 -30.50 -1.48 -13.96
C HIS A 214 -31.31 -0.39 -13.22
N ASN A 215 -30.71 0.31 -12.26
CA ASN A 215 -31.40 1.27 -11.39
C ASN A 215 -31.32 2.73 -11.87
N LEU A 216 -31.05 2.97 -13.16
CA LEU A 216 -30.93 4.29 -13.77
C LEU A 216 -32.30 4.92 -14.13
N GLN A 217 -33.04 5.36 -13.14
CA GLN A 217 -34.36 6.00 -13.42
C GLN A 217 -34.42 7.51 -13.17
N THR A 218 -33.47 8.13 -12.45
CA THR A 218 -33.56 9.57 -12.15
C THR A 218 -32.27 10.35 -12.40
N LYS A 219 -32.40 11.61 -12.92
CA LYS A 219 -31.31 12.54 -13.21
C LYS A 219 -30.41 12.84 -11.98
N LYS A 220 -30.99 12.80 -10.77
CA LYS A 220 -30.28 13.00 -9.49
C LYS A 220 -29.43 11.79 -9.13
N GLN A 221 -29.90 10.58 -9.39
CA GLN A 221 -29.15 9.33 -9.23
C GLN A 221 -27.99 9.27 -10.21
N TRP A 222 -28.16 9.72 -11.47
CA TRP A 222 -27.12 9.82 -12.47
C TRP A 222 -25.90 10.64 -12.02
N ARG A 223 -26.12 11.81 -11.41
CA ARG A 223 -25.01 12.65 -10.89
C ARG A 223 -24.26 12.00 -9.73
N ARG A 224 -24.94 11.25 -8.87
CA ARG A 224 -24.29 10.46 -7.79
C ARG A 224 -23.47 9.32 -8.39
N MET A 225 -24.06 8.62 -9.35
CA MET A 225 -23.45 7.50 -10.05
C MET A 225 -22.22 7.90 -10.87
N LYS A 226 -22.22 9.04 -11.55
CA LYS A 226 -21.04 9.54 -12.28
C LYS A 226 -19.85 9.75 -11.34
N ARG A 227 -20.07 10.12 -10.08
CA ARG A 227 -19.03 10.20 -9.06
C ARG A 227 -18.57 8.82 -8.60
N ASP A 228 -19.48 7.89 -8.47
CA ASP A 228 -19.17 6.52 -8.04
C ASP A 228 -18.46 5.74 -9.16
N ILE A 229 -18.85 5.93 -10.42
CA ILE A 229 -18.13 5.41 -11.62
C ILE A 229 -16.70 5.96 -11.68
N SER A 230 -16.50 7.26 -11.46
CA SER A 230 -15.15 7.83 -11.40
C SER A 230 -14.31 7.17 -10.31
N THR A 231 -14.92 6.82 -9.20
CA THR A 231 -14.27 6.12 -8.11
C THR A 231 -13.98 4.65 -8.47
N ILE A 232 -14.92 3.97 -9.13
CA ILE A 232 -14.74 2.59 -9.64
C ILE A 232 -13.59 2.54 -10.65
N ARG A 233 -13.56 3.45 -11.62
CA ARG A 233 -12.49 3.53 -12.63
C ARG A 233 -11.10 3.65 -11.98
N ARG A 234 -11.00 4.45 -10.92
CA ARG A 234 -9.74 4.62 -10.18
C ARG A 234 -9.29 3.34 -9.46
N ILE A 235 -10.25 2.56 -8.92
CA ILE A 235 -9.92 1.30 -8.25
C ILE A 235 -9.56 0.23 -9.26
N LEU A 236 -10.24 0.22 -10.41
CA LEU A 236 -9.86 -0.66 -11.51
C LEU A 236 -8.40 -0.40 -11.92
N LEU A 237 -7.99 0.86 -11.93
CA LEU A 237 -6.60 1.25 -12.18
C LEU A 237 -5.67 0.73 -11.08
N LEU A 238 -6.06 0.82 -9.80
CA LEU A 238 -5.29 0.24 -8.69
C LEU A 238 -5.20 -1.28 -8.80
N VAL A 239 -6.30 -1.96 -9.14
CA VAL A 239 -6.31 -3.42 -9.37
C VAL A 239 -5.42 -3.79 -10.55
N LEU A 240 -5.39 -3.00 -11.63
CA LEU A 240 -4.49 -3.24 -12.75
C LEU A 240 -3.01 -3.12 -12.35
N ILE A 241 -2.64 -2.13 -11.53
CA ILE A 241 -1.27 -1.99 -11.01
C ILE A 241 -0.91 -3.19 -10.13
N ILE A 242 -1.84 -3.62 -9.27
CA ILE A 242 -1.65 -4.79 -8.42
C ILE A 242 -1.54 -6.07 -9.26
N LEU A 243 -2.34 -6.21 -10.32
CA LEU A 243 -2.24 -7.33 -11.27
C LEU A 243 -0.89 -7.35 -11.99
N GLN A 244 -0.35 -6.20 -12.35
CA GLN A 244 0.96 -6.11 -12.97
C GLN A 244 2.09 -6.57 -12.05
N THR A 245 2.01 -6.30 -10.74
CA THR A 245 2.96 -6.85 -9.77
C THR A 245 2.81 -8.37 -9.61
N SER A 246 1.59 -8.88 -9.63
CA SER A 246 1.31 -10.32 -9.55
C SER A 246 1.72 -11.06 -10.81
N SER A 247 1.52 -10.44 -11.99
CA SER A 247 1.89 -11.05 -13.26
C SER A 247 3.38 -11.33 -13.34
N THR A 248 4.21 -10.47 -12.75
CA THR A 248 5.65 -10.72 -12.65
C THR A 248 5.95 -12.02 -11.90
N GLY A 249 5.30 -12.26 -10.76
CA GLY A 249 5.43 -13.52 -10.02
C GLY A 249 4.91 -14.74 -10.79
N ILE A 250 3.79 -14.58 -11.49
CA ILE A 250 3.20 -15.66 -12.32
C ILE A 250 4.10 -15.97 -13.52
N ILE A 251 4.62 -14.96 -14.20
CA ILE A 251 5.57 -15.13 -15.32
C ILE A 251 6.81 -15.87 -14.82
N LEU A 252 7.33 -15.48 -13.67
CA LEU A 252 8.45 -16.17 -13.06
C LEU A 252 8.15 -17.65 -12.79
N TRP A 253 7.00 -17.92 -12.20
CA TRP A 253 6.55 -19.28 -11.94
C TRP A 253 6.45 -20.08 -13.23
N ILE A 254 5.89 -19.52 -14.31
CA ILE A 254 5.85 -20.16 -15.63
C ILE A 254 7.27 -20.42 -16.15
N LEU A 255 8.18 -19.45 -16.02
CA LEU A 255 9.57 -19.60 -16.47
C LEU A 255 10.31 -20.74 -15.73
N THR A 256 9.94 -21.07 -14.47
CA THR A 256 10.55 -22.21 -13.75
C THR A 256 10.24 -23.58 -14.39
N PHE A 257 9.20 -23.67 -15.23
CA PHE A 257 8.94 -24.91 -16.00
C PHE A 257 9.94 -25.08 -17.15
N PHE A 258 10.46 -23.98 -17.69
CA PHE A 258 11.37 -24.01 -18.86
C PHE A 258 12.83 -23.94 -18.45
N TYR A 259 13.15 -23.29 -17.34
CA TYR A 259 14.51 -23.08 -16.87
C TYR A 259 14.73 -23.71 -15.50
N LYS A 260 15.72 -24.60 -15.39
CA LYS A 260 16.08 -25.28 -14.13
C LYS A 260 16.76 -24.36 -13.11
N SER A 261 17.41 -23.30 -13.56
CA SER A 261 18.10 -22.33 -12.71
C SER A 261 18.03 -20.94 -13.32
N PHE A 262 17.80 -19.93 -12.48
CA PHE A 262 17.82 -18.53 -12.88
C PHE A 262 19.16 -17.89 -12.53
N HIS A 263 19.58 -16.94 -13.36
CA HIS A 263 20.75 -16.13 -13.05
C HIS A 263 20.51 -15.31 -11.76
N PRO A 264 21.45 -15.22 -10.80
CA PRO A 264 21.24 -14.50 -9.54
C PRO A 264 20.79 -13.04 -9.70
N LEU A 265 21.27 -12.35 -10.75
CA LEU A 265 20.86 -10.99 -11.09
C LEU A 265 19.34 -10.83 -11.23
N PHE A 266 18.68 -11.88 -11.68
CA PHE A 266 17.26 -11.88 -11.93
C PHE A 266 16.44 -11.67 -10.65
N TYR A 267 16.77 -12.36 -9.54
CA TYR A 267 16.10 -12.19 -8.26
C TYR A 267 16.28 -10.79 -7.67
N ARG A 268 17.44 -10.17 -7.92
CA ARG A 268 17.74 -8.80 -7.48
C ARG A 268 16.92 -7.77 -8.24
N LEU A 269 16.84 -7.90 -9.55
CA LEU A 269 16.01 -7.05 -10.41
C LEU A 269 14.53 -7.18 -10.05
N LEU A 270 14.07 -8.40 -9.80
CA LEU A 270 12.70 -8.65 -9.37
C LEU A 270 12.35 -7.92 -8.08
N ARG A 271 13.21 -7.99 -7.05
CA ARG A 271 13.01 -7.27 -5.79
C ARG A 271 12.94 -5.75 -5.99
N PHE A 272 13.84 -5.21 -6.79
CA PHE A 272 13.83 -3.80 -7.14
C PHE A 272 12.51 -3.40 -7.82
N LEU A 273 12.06 -4.16 -8.80
CA LEU A 273 10.77 -3.93 -9.47
C LEU A 273 9.59 -4.03 -8.52
N MET A 274 9.59 -5.00 -7.59
CA MET A 274 8.55 -5.11 -6.55
C MET A 274 8.50 -3.85 -5.67
N ILE A 275 9.63 -3.33 -5.21
CA ILE A 275 9.71 -2.11 -4.40
C ILE A 275 9.16 -0.91 -5.18
N LEU A 276 9.55 -0.74 -6.44
CA LEU A 276 9.03 0.32 -7.31
C LEU A 276 7.52 0.22 -7.50
N CYS A 277 7.02 -0.99 -7.76
CA CYS A 277 5.58 -1.23 -7.90
C CYS A 277 4.83 -0.89 -6.61
N MET A 278 5.36 -1.23 -5.43
CA MET A 278 4.72 -0.88 -4.15
C MET A 278 4.74 0.63 -3.88
N LEU A 279 5.79 1.34 -4.31
CA LEU A 279 5.81 2.80 -4.26
C LEU A 279 4.74 3.40 -5.17
N ILE A 280 4.61 2.91 -6.41
CA ILE A 280 3.56 3.33 -7.34
C ILE A 280 2.17 3.03 -6.79
N CYS A 281 1.96 1.85 -6.19
CA CYS A 281 0.72 1.50 -5.50
C CYS A 281 0.38 2.47 -4.38
N SER A 282 1.36 2.87 -3.56
CA SER A 282 1.18 3.83 -2.47
C SER A 282 0.71 5.20 -2.98
N ILE A 283 1.36 5.70 -4.02
CA ILE A 283 1.01 6.97 -4.68
C ILE A 283 -0.39 6.88 -5.31
N THR A 284 -0.65 5.79 -6.03
CA THR A 284 -1.95 5.58 -6.69
C THR A 284 -3.07 5.49 -5.68
N LEU A 285 -2.87 4.79 -4.56
CA LEU A 285 -3.85 4.69 -3.47
C LEU A 285 -4.17 6.07 -2.88
N LEU A 286 -3.17 6.94 -2.73
CA LEU A 286 -3.36 8.33 -2.32
C LEU A 286 -4.21 9.11 -3.33
N MET A 287 -3.91 8.98 -4.63
CA MET A 287 -4.62 9.68 -5.71
C MET A 287 -6.06 9.18 -5.89
N VAL A 288 -6.27 7.89 -5.67
CA VAL A 288 -7.56 7.19 -5.88
C VAL A 288 -8.55 7.44 -4.76
N SER A 289 -8.07 7.62 -3.53
CA SER A 289 -8.94 7.78 -2.36
C SER A 289 -9.53 9.20 -2.28
N PRO A 290 -10.83 9.41 -2.57
CA PRO A 290 -11.43 10.73 -2.51
C PRO A 290 -11.50 11.28 -1.09
N GLU A 291 -11.50 10.40 -0.10
CA GLU A 291 -11.44 10.74 1.32
C GLU A 291 -10.10 11.38 1.68
N LEU A 292 -9.01 10.80 1.19
CA LEU A 292 -7.65 11.29 1.34
C LEU A 292 -7.47 12.64 0.63
N LYS A 293 -7.88 12.72 -0.63
CA LYS A 293 -7.81 13.96 -1.42
C LYS A 293 -8.54 15.13 -0.73
N ARG A 294 -9.74 14.86 -0.19
CA ARG A 294 -10.51 15.87 0.55
C ARG A 294 -9.86 16.25 1.88
N ALA A 295 -9.24 15.30 2.58
CA ALA A 295 -8.51 15.58 3.80
C ALA A 295 -7.36 16.55 3.52
N PHE A 296 -6.56 16.31 2.47
CA PHE A 296 -5.49 17.20 2.05
C PHE A 296 -6.00 18.57 1.62
N GLN A 297 -7.06 18.65 0.80
CA GLN A 297 -7.64 19.93 0.36
C GLN A 297 -8.23 20.74 1.53
N SER A 298 -8.91 20.08 2.48
CA SER A 298 -9.47 20.74 3.66
C SER A 298 -8.41 21.33 4.58
N SER A 299 -7.27 20.67 4.69
CA SER A 299 -6.13 21.19 5.47
C SER A 299 -5.53 22.44 4.84
N SER A 300 -5.29 22.42 3.54
CA SER A 300 -4.76 23.56 2.79
C SER A 300 -5.69 24.78 2.89
N HIS A 301 -7.00 24.57 2.72
CA HIS A 301 -7.99 25.66 2.81
C HIS A 301 -8.09 26.24 4.23
N LYS A 302 -7.98 25.41 5.27
CA LYS A 302 -7.95 25.90 6.67
C LYS A 302 -6.69 26.70 6.98
N GLN A 303 -5.54 26.28 6.48
CA GLN A 303 -4.29 27.02 6.64
C GLN A 303 -4.34 28.38 5.92
N LEU A 304 -4.84 28.42 4.68
CA LEU A 304 -5.04 29.66 3.94
C LEU A 304 -6.00 30.61 4.67
N LYS A 305 -7.11 30.09 5.16
CA LYS A 305 -8.09 30.86 5.92
C LYS A 305 -7.49 31.41 7.24
N LYS A 306 -6.71 30.59 7.95
CA LYS A 306 -6.01 31.03 9.17
C LYS A 306 -4.99 32.14 8.88
N ARG A 307 -4.19 32.00 7.82
CA ARG A 307 -3.24 33.04 7.39
C ARG A 307 -3.95 34.32 7.02
N TYR A 308 -5.06 34.27 6.28
CA TYR A 308 -5.87 35.44 5.91
C TYR A 308 -6.42 36.13 7.14
N TYR A 309 -6.99 35.42 8.13
CA TYR A 309 -7.49 36.02 9.35
C TYR A 309 -6.38 36.63 10.22
N THR A 310 -5.22 36.00 10.28
CA THR A 310 -4.06 36.50 11.02
C THR A 310 -3.55 37.79 10.37
N SER A 311 -3.42 37.82 9.05
CA SER A 311 -3.02 39.01 8.30
C SER A 311 -4.01 40.17 8.49
N LYS A 312 -5.33 39.89 8.38
CA LYS A 312 -6.37 40.91 8.56
C LYS A 312 -6.37 41.52 9.98
N LYS A 313 -6.13 40.65 11.00
CA LYS A 313 -6.02 41.12 12.40
C LYS A 313 -4.81 42.01 12.61
N GLN A 314 -3.69 41.69 11.96
CA GLN A 314 -2.47 42.46 12.05
C GLN A 314 -2.60 43.84 11.37
N THR A 315 -3.27 43.91 10.22
CA THR A 315 -3.59 45.16 9.53
C THR A 315 -4.54 46.03 10.36
N SER A 316 -5.54 45.43 11.01
CA SER A 316 -6.44 46.18 11.92
C SER A 316 -5.74 46.74 13.13
N LEU A 317 -4.79 46.01 13.72
CA LEU A 317 -3.99 46.48 14.86
C LEU A 317 -3.06 47.64 14.47
N ASN A 318 -2.44 47.57 13.30
CA ASN A 318 -1.56 48.66 12.83
C ASN A 318 -2.35 49.94 12.55
N ASN A 319 -3.52 49.89 11.94
CA ASN A 319 -4.39 51.03 11.72
C ASN A 319 -4.85 51.66 13.03
N THR A 320 -5.13 50.87 14.08
CA THR A 320 -5.54 51.40 15.40
C THR A 320 -4.37 52.14 16.06
N ASN A 321 -3.14 51.65 15.94
CA ASN A 321 -1.95 52.30 16.48
C ASN A 321 -1.60 53.61 15.76
N GLU A 322 -1.81 53.70 14.43
CA GLU A 322 -1.64 54.95 13.68
C GLU A 322 -2.63 56.02 14.11
N ILE A 323 -3.91 55.67 14.33
CA ILE A 323 -4.94 56.61 14.78
C ILE A 323 -4.61 57.11 16.17
N THR A 324 -4.09 56.30 17.08
CA THR A 324 -3.72 56.68 18.44
C THR A 324 -2.50 57.61 18.46
N GLN A 325 -1.57 57.48 17.52
CA GLN A 325 -0.42 58.38 17.40
C GLN A 325 -0.81 59.78 16.88
N ILE A 326 -1.80 59.87 15.98
CA ILE A 326 -2.27 61.20 15.45
C ILE A 326 -3.01 61.99 16.52
N GLN A 327 -3.67 61.33 17.48
CA GLN A 327 -4.37 62.05 18.58
C GLN A 327 -3.45 62.64 19.67
N ASN A 328 -2.19 62.23 19.71
CA ASN A 328 -1.22 62.70 20.72
C ASN A 328 -0.31 63.82 20.22
N ILE A 329 -0.65 64.52 19.14
CA ILE A 329 0.10 65.74 18.70
C ILE A 329 -0.33 66.89 19.60
N PRO A 330 0.55 67.47 20.44
CA PRO A 330 0.21 68.62 21.28
C PRO A 330 -0.04 69.84 20.38
N LEU A 331 -1.23 70.44 20.49
CA LEU A 331 -1.56 71.72 19.91
C LEU A 331 -0.71 72.79 20.63
N SER A 332 0.36 73.17 19.99
CA SER A 332 1.20 74.32 20.42
C SER A 332 0.64 75.62 19.90
#